data_18d19ed8644e5998db9c920c73fc662b
#
_entry.id   18d19ed8644e5998db9c920c73fc662b
#
_cell.length_a   1.000
_cell.length_b   1.000
_cell.length_c   1.000
_cell.angle_alpha   90.00
_cell.angle_beta   90.00
_cell.angle_gamma   90.00
#
_symmetry.space_group_name_H-M   'P 1'
#
loop_
_entity.id
_entity.type
_entity.pdbx_description
1 polymer ?
#
loop_
_entity_poly.entity_id
_entity_poly.type
_entity_poly.pdbx_seq_one_letter_code
_entity_poly.pdbx_strand_id
1 'polypeptide(L)'
;MWTPAARAKLVRPAKPYATCLTDAEWQIAQAFLPAPARCGRPRRWSMRVLLDGVLYVLRTGCAWRHVPRDFPPWQTMLRWFLRLARSGAFERMAHALVMADRERAGRDASPTAAVVDAQAARSGGTGVAGRRGYDAAKRVVGRKRHALVDTNGRLLLATVSPADLHDSHGGIALLQTSRRPWPFIALCYADRAYAGPRVAGATPVCVALVGSTSGSAIAFFVLAAATVLLRRLAKPL
;
A
#
# COMPACT_ATOMS: atom_id res chain seq x y z
N MET A 1 12.69 -45.29 -11.35
CA MET A 1 12.37 -44.40 -12.48
C MET A 1 10.96 -43.83 -12.25
N TRP A 2 10.79 -42.52 -12.30
CA TRP A 2 9.49 -41.87 -12.01
C TRP A 2 8.50 -42.11 -13.15
N THR A 3 7.34 -42.68 -12.86
CA THR A 3 6.30 -42.92 -13.88
C THR A 3 5.65 -41.59 -14.29
N PRO A 4 5.11 -41.49 -15.53
CA PRO A 4 4.38 -40.29 -15.97
C PRO A 4 3.22 -39.91 -15.04
N ALA A 5 2.51 -40.89 -14.47
CA ALA A 5 1.44 -40.68 -13.51
C ALA A 5 1.95 -40.08 -12.16
N ALA A 6 3.11 -40.51 -11.68
CA ALA A 6 3.74 -39.94 -10.49
C ALA A 6 4.22 -38.52 -10.73
N ARG A 7 4.75 -38.22 -11.93
CA ARG A 7 5.11 -36.86 -12.34
C ARG A 7 3.87 -35.95 -12.41
N ALA A 8 2.77 -36.42 -12.99
CA ALA A 8 1.53 -35.66 -13.09
C ALA A 8 0.94 -35.30 -11.71
N LYS A 9 1.04 -36.20 -10.72
CA LYS A 9 0.61 -35.93 -9.33
C LYS A 9 1.52 -34.92 -8.61
N LEU A 10 2.76 -34.77 -9.01
CA LEU A 10 3.75 -33.88 -8.41
C LEU A 10 3.93 -32.56 -9.17
N VAL A 11 3.39 -32.46 -10.39
CA VAL A 11 3.26 -31.18 -11.09
C VAL A 11 2.22 -30.34 -10.34
N ARG A 12 2.67 -29.67 -9.29
CA ARG A 12 1.94 -28.48 -8.83
C ARG A 12 1.95 -27.51 -10.00
N PRO A 13 0.82 -26.91 -10.41
CA PRO A 13 0.83 -25.82 -11.37
C PRO A 13 1.76 -24.76 -10.80
N ALA A 14 2.99 -24.72 -11.33
CA ALA A 14 3.97 -23.76 -10.88
C ALA A 14 3.37 -22.39 -11.13
N LYS A 15 3.25 -21.58 -10.07
CA LYS A 15 2.95 -20.17 -10.26
C LYS A 15 4.06 -19.63 -11.13
N PRO A 16 3.76 -18.90 -12.20
CA PRO A 16 4.77 -18.42 -13.11
C PRO A 16 5.82 -17.55 -12.40
N TYR A 17 5.38 -16.88 -11.31
CA TYR A 17 6.25 -15.96 -10.55
C TYR A 17 5.96 -16.04 -9.04
N ALA A 18 7.01 -15.86 -8.22
CA ALA A 18 6.91 -15.79 -6.77
C ALA A 18 6.06 -14.59 -6.28
N THR A 19 5.76 -13.65 -7.18
CA THR A 19 4.91 -12.49 -6.91
C THR A 19 3.42 -12.78 -7.04
N CYS A 20 3.04 -13.90 -7.70
CA CYS A 20 1.65 -14.27 -7.87
C CYS A 20 1.00 -14.67 -6.54
N LEU A 21 -0.28 -14.36 -6.40
CA LEU A 21 -1.07 -14.68 -5.23
C LEU A 21 -1.26 -16.20 -5.07
N THR A 22 -1.14 -16.70 -3.86
CA THR A 22 -1.60 -18.04 -3.50
C THR A 22 -3.11 -18.13 -3.59
N ASP A 23 -3.67 -19.34 -3.56
CA ASP A 23 -5.12 -19.48 -3.57
C ASP A 23 -5.73 -18.89 -2.30
N ALA A 24 -5.07 -19.07 -1.14
CA ALA A 24 -5.50 -18.45 0.10
C ALA A 24 -5.45 -16.91 0.07
N GLU A 25 -4.35 -16.34 -0.45
CA GLU A 25 -4.25 -14.88 -0.65
C GLU A 25 -5.31 -14.35 -1.61
N TRP A 26 -5.59 -15.10 -2.68
CA TRP A 26 -6.63 -14.75 -3.63
C TRP A 26 -8.03 -14.79 -3.01
N GLN A 27 -8.35 -15.81 -2.23
CA GLN A 27 -9.64 -15.92 -1.52
C GLN A 27 -9.93 -14.69 -0.66
N ILE A 28 -8.90 -14.15 -0.01
CA ILE A 28 -9.04 -12.92 0.78
C ILE A 28 -9.17 -11.69 -0.14
N ALA A 29 -8.28 -11.55 -1.11
CA ALA A 29 -8.20 -10.35 -1.96
C ALA A 29 -9.44 -10.15 -2.85
N GLN A 30 -10.05 -11.23 -3.35
CA GLN A 30 -11.17 -11.15 -4.29
C GLN A 30 -12.40 -10.45 -3.73
N ALA A 31 -12.62 -10.49 -2.41
CA ALA A 31 -13.76 -9.84 -1.76
C ALA A 31 -13.75 -8.30 -1.95
N PHE A 32 -12.60 -7.69 -2.17
CA PHE A 32 -12.43 -6.25 -2.35
C PHE A 32 -12.44 -5.81 -3.81
N LEU A 33 -12.46 -6.76 -4.72
CA LEU A 33 -12.37 -6.51 -6.16
C LEU A 33 -13.76 -6.51 -6.82
N PRO A 34 -13.95 -5.75 -7.90
CA PRO A 34 -15.25 -5.68 -8.56
C PRO A 34 -15.64 -7.02 -9.16
N ALA A 35 -16.87 -7.43 -8.90
CA ALA A 35 -17.51 -8.58 -9.55
C ALA A 35 -17.51 -8.43 -11.09
N PRO A 36 -17.69 -9.52 -11.85
CA PRO A 36 -17.95 -9.43 -13.27
C PRO A 36 -19.16 -8.54 -13.54
N ALA A 37 -19.08 -7.70 -14.57
CA ALA A 37 -20.22 -6.87 -14.97
C ALA A 37 -21.36 -7.78 -15.50
N ARG A 38 -22.58 -7.46 -15.11
CA ARG A 38 -23.77 -8.20 -15.59
C ARG A 38 -24.07 -7.95 -17.08
N CYS A 39 -23.71 -6.78 -17.58
CA CYS A 39 -23.92 -6.34 -18.96
C CYS A 39 -22.62 -5.93 -19.62
N GLY A 40 -22.57 -6.00 -20.95
CA GLY A 40 -21.41 -5.61 -21.75
C GLY A 40 -20.47 -6.77 -22.06
N ARG A 41 -19.36 -6.46 -22.75
CA ARG A 41 -18.37 -7.47 -23.14
C ARG A 41 -17.69 -8.07 -21.92
N PRO A 42 -17.67 -9.41 -21.74
CA PRO A 42 -16.98 -10.07 -20.65
C PRO A 42 -15.48 -9.73 -20.62
N ARG A 43 -14.89 -9.75 -19.43
CA ARG A 43 -13.45 -9.58 -19.29
C ARG A 43 -12.72 -10.75 -19.94
N ARG A 44 -11.76 -10.44 -20.82
CA ARG A 44 -10.89 -11.46 -21.42
C ARG A 44 -9.95 -12.10 -20.40
N TRP A 45 -9.51 -11.33 -19.39
CA TRP A 45 -8.55 -11.76 -18.38
C TRP A 45 -9.22 -11.81 -17.01
N SER A 46 -8.91 -12.84 -16.24
CA SER A 46 -9.39 -12.92 -14.86
C SER A 46 -8.81 -11.80 -14.02
N MET A 47 -9.54 -11.37 -12.98
CA MET A 47 -9.05 -10.31 -12.08
C MET A 47 -7.80 -10.77 -11.32
N ARG A 48 -7.66 -12.06 -11.02
CA ARG A 48 -6.48 -12.65 -10.40
C ARG A 48 -5.24 -12.43 -11.25
N VAL A 49 -5.27 -12.79 -12.53
CA VAL A 49 -4.12 -12.62 -13.43
C VAL A 49 -3.76 -11.15 -13.63
N LEU A 50 -4.76 -10.26 -13.67
CA LEU A 50 -4.52 -8.81 -13.73
C LEU A 50 -3.82 -8.30 -12.47
N LEU A 51 -4.26 -8.76 -11.29
CA LEU A 51 -3.67 -8.37 -10.02
C LEU A 51 -2.26 -8.94 -9.86
N ASP A 52 -2.04 -10.21 -10.25
CA ASP A 52 -0.72 -10.84 -10.25
C ASP A 52 0.30 -10.06 -11.08
N GLY A 53 -0.11 -9.58 -12.27
CA GLY A 53 0.75 -8.72 -13.10
C GLY A 53 1.02 -7.35 -12.47
N VAL A 54 0.05 -6.74 -11.78
CA VAL A 54 0.26 -5.51 -11.01
C VAL A 54 1.23 -5.74 -9.86
N LEU A 55 1.09 -6.86 -9.13
CA LEU A 55 2.00 -7.25 -8.05
C LEU A 55 3.41 -7.53 -8.55
N TYR A 56 3.54 -8.07 -9.75
CA TYR A 56 4.84 -8.24 -10.40
C TYR A 56 5.53 -6.89 -10.61
N VAL A 57 4.85 -5.90 -11.21
CA VAL A 57 5.38 -4.55 -11.38
C VAL A 57 5.75 -3.91 -10.04
N LEU A 58 4.90 -4.07 -9.04
CA LEU A 58 5.12 -3.53 -7.69
C LEU A 58 6.39 -4.10 -7.03
N ARG A 59 6.63 -5.40 -7.18
CA ARG A 59 7.76 -6.10 -6.53
C ARG A 59 9.08 -5.90 -7.27
N THR A 60 9.04 -5.87 -8.60
CA THR A 60 10.24 -5.76 -9.43
C THR A 60 10.64 -4.32 -9.71
N GLY A 61 9.69 -3.38 -9.60
CA GLY A 61 9.91 -1.98 -10.00
C GLY A 61 10.11 -1.80 -11.50
N CYS A 62 9.84 -2.82 -12.32
CA CYS A 62 10.03 -2.71 -13.76
C CYS A 62 9.04 -1.71 -14.39
N ALA A 63 9.43 -1.13 -15.52
CA ALA A 63 8.50 -0.34 -16.30
C ALA A 63 7.35 -1.23 -16.82
N TRP A 64 6.12 -0.69 -16.88
CA TRP A 64 4.95 -1.43 -17.36
C TRP A 64 5.18 -2.14 -18.70
N ARG A 65 5.95 -1.54 -19.60
CA ARG A 65 6.27 -2.09 -20.92
C ARG A 65 7.18 -3.32 -20.87
N HIS A 66 7.87 -3.54 -19.74
CA HIS A 66 8.80 -4.65 -19.55
C HIS A 66 8.18 -5.84 -18.80
N VAL A 67 6.86 -5.80 -18.60
CA VAL A 67 6.16 -6.94 -17.99
C VAL A 67 6.23 -8.16 -18.92
N PRO A 68 6.52 -9.36 -18.38
CA PRO A 68 6.58 -10.59 -19.15
C PRO A 68 5.29 -10.86 -19.96
N ARG A 69 5.46 -11.55 -21.10
CA ARG A 69 4.35 -11.85 -22.02
C ARG A 69 3.32 -12.86 -21.47
N ASP A 70 3.68 -13.54 -20.40
CA ASP A 70 2.76 -14.46 -19.67
C ASP A 70 1.62 -13.72 -18.98
N PHE A 71 1.80 -12.44 -18.71
CA PHE A 71 0.77 -11.57 -18.18
C PHE A 71 -0.07 -10.92 -19.29
N PRO A 72 -1.24 -10.39 -18.96
CA PRO A 72 -2.03 -9.57 -19.88
C PRO A 72 -1.23 -8.39 -20.44
N PRO A 73 -1.62 -7.84 -21.62
CA PRO A 73 -0.98 -6.65 -22.17
C PRO A 73 -0.87 -5.54 -21.11
N TRP A 74 0.30 -4.92 -21.01
CA TRP A 74 0.60 -3.95 -19.98
C TRP A 74 -0.40 -2.79 -19.92
N GLN A 75 -0.94 -2.34 -21.07
CA GLN A 75 -1.96 -1.30 -21.13
C GLN A 75 -3.25 -1.73 -20.43
N THR A 76 -3.60 -3.01 -20.55
CA THR A 76 -4.78 -3.56 -19.88
C THR A 76 -4.57 -3.60 -18.38
N MET A 77 -3.42 -4.06 -17.91
CA MET A 77 -3.07 -4.09 -16.49
C MET A 77 -3.03 -2.68 -15.90
N LEU A 78 -2.37 -1.73 -16.55
CA LEU A 78 -2.30 -0.34 -16.11
C LEU A 78 -3.69 0.29 -16.00
N ARG A 79 -4.57 0.05 -16.99
CA ARG A 79 -5.95 0.55 -16.96
C ARG A 79 -6.73 -0.01 -15.78
N TRP A 80 -6.60 -1.29 -15.49
CA TRP A 80 -7.23 -1.91 -14.33
C TRP A 80 -6.63 -1.43 -13.02
N PHE A 81 -5.32 -1.29 -12.92
CA PHE A 81 -4.65 -0.70 -11.76
C PHE A 81 -5.20 0.69 -11.45
N LEU A 82 -5.25 1.58 -12.47
CA LEU A 82 -5.78 2.93 -12.29
C LEU A 82 -7.27 2.94 -11.93
N ARG A 83 -8.06 2.02 -12.49
CA ARG A 83 -9.48 1.87 -12.15
C ARG A 83 -9.67 1.44 -10.71
N LEU A 84 -8.91 0.45 -10.24
CA LEU A 84 -8.97 -0.04 -8.86
C LEU A 84 -8.49 1.03 -7.88
N ALA A 85 -7.41 1.74 -8.20
CA ALA A 85 -6.91 2.84 -7.39
C ALA A 85 -7.96 3.96 -7.26
N ARG A 86 -8.55 4.40 -8.38
CA ARG A 86 -9.58 5.46 -8.36
C ARG A 86 -10.86 5.05 -7.64
N SER A 87 -11.19 3.77 -7.61
CA SER A 87 -12.35 3.27 -6.87
C SER A 87 -12.12 3.11 -5.37
N GLY A 88 -10.91 3.35 -4.87
CA GLY A 88 -10.52 3.12 -3.47
C GLY A 88 -10.49 1.64 -3.08
N ALA A 89 -10.39 0.72 -4.05
CA ALA A 89 -10.40 -0.72 -3.77
C ALA A 89 -9.18 -1.16 -2.96
N PHE A 90 -8.01 -0.58 -3.24
CA PHE A 90 -6.78 -0.89 -2.52
C PHE A 90 -6.81 -0.34 -1.09
N GLU A 91 -7.37 0.84 -0.88
CA GLU A 91 -7.54 1.45 0.44
C GLU A 91 -8.51 0.64 1.31
N ARG A 92 -9.66 0.24 0.75
CA ARG A 92 -10.61 -0.63 1.48
C ARG A 92 -9.99 -1.98 1.82
N MET A 93 -9.27 -2.59 0.90
CA MET A 93 -8.58 -3.85 1.13
C MET A 93 -7.53 -3.70 2.24
N ALA A 94 -6.67 -2.69 2.16
CA ALA A 94 -5.64 -2.45 3.16
C ALA A 94 -6.23 -2.19 4.54
N HIS A 95 -7.29 -1.37 4.63
CA HIS A 95 -7.99 -1.08 5.88
C HIS A 95 -8.51 -2.36 6.55
N ALA A 96 -9.25 -3.19 5.81
CA ALA A 96 -9.79 -4.44 6.33
C ALA A 96 -8.69 -5.44 6.74
N LEU A 97 -7.62 -5.53 5.96
CA LEU A 97 -6.48 -6.40 6.26
C LEU A 97 -5.72 -5.95 7.51
N VAL A 98 -5.58 -4.65 7.73
CA VAL A 98 -4.97 -4.12 8.96
C VAL A 98 -5.81 -4.50 10.17
N MET A 99 -7.13 -4.30 10.10
CA MET A 99 -8.05 -4.68 11.18
C MET A 99 -7.92 -6.18 11.51
N ALA A 100 -8.01 -7.05 10.51
CA ALA A 100 -7.91 -8.49 10.70
C ALA A 100 -6.54 -8.95 11.26
N ASP A 101 -5.42 -8.35 10.80
CA ASP A 101 -4.09 -8.68 11.31
C ASP A 101 -3.86 -8.16 12.74
N ARG A 102 -4.51 -7.07 13.12
CA ARG A 102 -4.50 -6.57 14.51
C ARG A 102 -5.25 -7.52 15.44
N GLU A 103 -6.48 -7.90 15.06
CA GLU A 103 -7.30 -8.85 15.82
C GLU A 103 -6.59 -10.20 15.97
N ARG A 104 -5.97 -10.70 14.89
CA ARG A 104 -5.14 -11.91 14.93
C ARG A 104 -3.96 -11.80 15.89
N ALA A 105 -3.44 -10.60 16.10
CA ALA A 105 -2.38 -10.32 17.06
C ALA A 105 -2.91 -10.02 18.48
N GLY A 106 -4.18 -10.30 18.77
CA GLY A 106 -4.82 -10.06 20.07
C GLY A 106 -5.00 -8.58 20.41
N ARG A 107 -5.15 -7.72 19.39
CA ARG A 107 -5.34 -6.26 19.56
C ARG A 107 -6.68 -5.83 19.00
N ASP A 108 -7.19 -4.70 19.51
CA ASP A 108 -8.38 -4.08 18.94
C ASP A 108 -8.18 -3.79 17.44
N ALA A 109 -9.23 -3.99 16.65
CA ALA A 109 -9.21 -3.77 15.21
C ALA A 109 -8.74 -2.36 14.83
N SER A 110 -9.20 -1.35 15.57
CA SER A 110 -8.79 0.04 15.37
C SER A 110 -7.70 0.47 16.35
N PRO A 111 -6.61 1.11 15.90
CA PRO A 111 -5.56 1.60 16.78
C PRO A 111 -6.01 2.85 17.54
N THR A 112 -5.54 2.99 18.78
CA THR A 112 -5.66 4.21 19.61
C THR A 112 -4.42 5.10 19.53
N ALA A 113 -3.29 4.53 19.09
CA ALA A 113 -2.04 5.24 18.89
C ALA A 113 -1.45 4.95 17.51
N ALA A 114 -0.81 5.94 16.92
CA ALA A 114 -0.17 5.87 15.62
C ALA A 114 1.19 6.57 15.61
N VAL A 115 1.97 6.35 14.57
CA VAL A 115 3.24 7.02 14.29
C VAL A 115 3.15 7.66 12.92
N VAL A 116 3.52 8.94 12.80
CA VAL A 116 3.60 9.64 11.52
C VAL A 116 5.04 9.92 11.15
N ASP A 117 5.39 9.67 9.90
CA ASP A 117 6.71 9.97 9.35
C ASP A 117 6.60 10.44 7.89
N ALA A 118 7.63 11.19 7.44
CA ALA A 118 7.72 11.69 6.08
C ALA A 118 9.06 11.35 5.43
N GLN A 119 8.99 10.79 4.23
CA GLN A 119 10.16 10.46 3.44
C GLN A 119 10.16 11.20 2.10
N ALA A 120 11.22 11.98 1.84
CA ALA A 120 11.46 12.54 0.51
C ALA A 120 12.01 11.45 -0.42
N ALA A 121 11.44 11.34 -1.61
CA ALA A 121 11.86 10.41 -2.63
C ALA A 121 12.09 11.14 -3.96
N ARG A 122 13.21 10.85 -4.61
CA ARG A 122 13.44 11.32 -5.98
C ARG A 122 12.33 10.77 -6.88
N SER A 123 11.68 11.64 -7.60
CA SER A 123 10.78 11.21 -8.67
C SER A 123 11.51 11.36 -9.99
N GLY A 124 11.73 10.25 -10.66
CA GLY A 124 12.27 10.23 -12.03
C GLY A 124 11.38 11.04 -12.97
N GLY A 125 11.97 11.46 -14.11
CA GLY A 125 11.41 12.37 -15.08
C GLY A 125 10.00 12.10 -15.58
N THR A 126 9.74 12.43 -16.78
CA THR A 126 8.52 12.38 -17.58
C THR A 126 7.53 11.24 -17.23
N GLY A 127 6.30 11.58 -16.91
CA GLY A 127 5.18 10.63 -16.90
C GLY A 127 4.38 10.49 -15.62
N VAL A 128 4.80 11.06 -14.49
CA VAL A 128 3.99 11.08 -13.28
C VAL A 128 3.28 12.41 -13.15
N ALA A 129 1.98 12.41 -13.30
CA ALA A 129 1.15 13.61 -13.12
C ALA A 129 1.33 14.21 -11.72
N GLY A 130 1.44 15.55 -11.65
CA GLY A 130 1.49 16.33 -10.44
C GLY A 130 2.84 17.00 -10.15
N ARG A 131 2.78 18.09 -9.38
CA ARG A 131 3.91 18.95 -9.04
C ARG A 131 5.00 18.20 -8.29
N ARG A 132 6.25 18.42 -8.65
CA ARG A 132 7.45 18.07 -7.90
C ARG A 132 7.93 19.30 -7.14
N GLY A 133 8.59 19.10 -6.01
CA GLY A 133 9.23 20.15 -5.26
C GLY A 133 10.71 19.83 -4.99
N TYR A 134 11.46 20.82 -4.49
CA TYR A 134 12.84 20.65 -4.06
C TYR A 134 12.90 20.66 -2.53
N ASP A 135 13.34 19.55 -1.95
CA ASP A 135 13.67 19.46 -0.53
C ASP A 135 15.09 19.97 -0.32
N ALA A 136 15.22 21.18 0.23
CA ALA A 136 16.52 21.81 0.43
C ALA A 136 17.37 21.10 1.49
N ALA A 137 16.74 20.52 2.51
CA ALA A 137 17.45 19.81 3.59
C ALA A 137 18.06 18.50 3.09
N LYS A 138 17.32 17.76 2.26
CA LYS A 138 17.78 16.48 1.70
C LYS A 138 18.39 16.62 0.30
N ARG A 139 18.39 17.82 -0.29
CA ARG A 139 18.88 18.14 -1.64
C ARG A 139 18.27 17.23 -2.71
N VAL A 140 16.96 17.00 -2.65
CA VAL A 140 16.23 16.08 -3.51
C VAL A 140 15.11 16.79 -4.24
N VAL A 141 15.11 16.67 -5.57
CA VAL A 141 13.94 17.05 -6.39
C VAL A 141 12.99 15.85 -6.46
N GLY A 142 11.78 16.01 -5.96
CA GLY A 142 10.85 14.88 -5.94
C GLY A 142 9.56 15.15 -5.21
N ARG A 143 9.12 14.14 -4.49
CA ARG A 143 7.90 14.15 -3.68
C ARG A 143 8.18 13.60 -2.29
N LYS A 144 7.44 14.10 -1.32
CA LYS A 144 7.38 13.52 0.02
C LYS A 144 6.24 12.52 0.12
N ARG A 145 6.50 11.40 0.75
CA ARG A 145 5.51 10.40 1.16
C ARG A 145 5.33 10.55 2.65
N HIS A 146 4.10 10.83 3.05
CA HIS A 146 3.72 10.86 4.45
C HIS A 146 2.99 9.57 4.76
N ALA A 147 3.40 8.87 5.80
CA ALA A 147 2.81 7.61 6.21
C ALA A 147 2.35 7.69 7.66
N LEU A 148 1.17 7.17 7.93
CA LEU A 148 0.64 6.91 9.26
C LEU A 148 0.64 5.40 9.46
N VAL A 149 1.31 4.94 10.52
CA VAL A 149 1.38 3.52 10.87
C VAL A 149 0.91 3.30 12.30
N ASP A 150 0.49 2.09 12.63
CA ASP A 150 0.25 1.73 14.02
C ASP A 150 1.58 1.47 14.75
N THR A 151 1.53 1.25 16.06
CA THR A 151 2.70 0.97 16.90
C THR A 151 3.45 -0.33 16.55
N ASN A 152 2.89 -1.15 15.67
CA ASN A 152 3.52 -2.35 15.14
C ASN A 152 3.98 -2.19 13.68
N GLY A 153 3.93 -0.98 13.14
CA GLY A 153 4.37 -0.67 11.78
C GLY A 153 3.38 -1.06 10.67
N ARG A 154 2.11 -1.34 11.00
CA ARG A 154 1.08 -1.56 9.98
C ARG A 154 0.66 -0.23 9.37
N LEU A 155 0.70 -0.14 8.05
CA LEU A 155 0.32 1.08 7.35
C LEU A 155 -1.18 1.34 7.45
N LEU A 156 -1.55 2.43 8.10
CA LEU A 156 -2.93 2.89 8.26
C LEU A 156 -3.37 3.78 7.11
N LEU A 157 -2.52 4.72 6.72
CA LEU A 157 -2.79 5.68 5.65
C LEU A 157 -1.48 6.21 5.08
N ALA A 158 -1.48 6.57 3.79
CA ALA A 158 -0.35 7.26 3.16
C ALA A 158 -0.85 8.37 2.24
N THR A 159 -0.11 9.47 2.18
CA THR A 159 -0.34 10.57 1.25
C THR A 159 0.97 10.99 0.59
N VAL A 160 0.86 11.74 -0.51
CA VAL A 160 2.02 12.22 -1.26
C VAL A 160 1.88 13.72 -1.48
N SER A 161 2.95 14.46 -1.18
CA SER A 161 3.04 15.89 -1.42
C SER A 161 4.28 16.24 -2.28
N PRO A 162 4.36 17.44 -2.86
CA PRO A 162 5.60 17.96 -3.41
C PRO A 162 6.69 18.03 -2.32
N ALA A 163 7.97 17.83 -2.70
CA ALA A 163 9.05 17.74 -1.71
C ALA A 163 9.39 19.08 -1.04
N ASP A 164 8.98 20.21 -1.62
CA ASP A 164 9.12 21.55 -1.06
C ASP A 164 8.12 21.85 0.09
N LEU A 165 7.07 21.03 0.24
CA LEU A 165 6.12 21.18 1.33
C LEU A 165 6.77 20.77 2.65
N HIS A 166 6.62 21.57 3.71
CA HIS A 166 7.09 21.21 5.04
C HIS A 166 6.35 19.97 5.59
N ASP A 167 7.06 19.12 6.32
CA ASP A 167 6.53 17.82 6.78
C ASP A 167 5.27 17.98 7.65
N SER A 168 5.21 19.03 8.48
CA SER A 168 4.02 19.34 9.30
C SER A 168 2.75 19.55 8.47
N HIS A 169 2.83 20.19 7.31
CA HIS A 169 1.64 20.42 6.47
C HIS A 169 1.09 19.11 5.91
N GLY A 170 1.98 18.25 5.39
CA GLY A 170 1.59 16.93 4.91
C GLY A 170 1.06 16.04 6.03
N GLY A 171 1.67 16.11 7.21
CA GLY A 171 1.24 15.37 8.40
C GLY A 171 -0.13 15.81 8.91
N ILE A 172 -0.41 17.11 8.95
CA ILE A 172 -1.74 17.64 9.32
C ILE A 172 -2.80 17.08 8.39
N ALA A 173 -2.60 17.19 7.07
CA ALA A 173 -3.54 16.67 6.09
C ALA A 173 -3.75 15.15 6.25
N LEU A 174 -2.69 14.39 6.52
CA LEU A 174 -2.73 12.96 6.77
C LEU A 174 -3.55 12.63 8.03
N LEU A 175 -3.29 13.31 9.15
CA LEU A 175 -4.01 13.12 10.41
C LEU A 175 -5.50 13.51 10.29
N GLN A 176 -5.82 14.59 9.61
CA GLN A 176 -7.21 14.97 9.35
C GLN A 176 -7.94 13.92 8.51
N THR A 177 -7.30 13.43 7.45
CA THR A 177 -7.86 12.38 6.57
C THR A 177 -8.02 11.06 7.31
N SER A 178 -7.13 10.73 8.25
CA SER A 178 -7.15 9.47 8.99
C SER A 178 -8.35 9.33 9.93
N ARG A 179 -8.98 10.41 10.35
CA ARG A 179 -10.10 10.40 11.30
C ARG A 179 -11.30 9.59 10.83
N ARG A 180 -11.56 9.58 9.53
CA ARG A 180 -12.69 8.81 8.98
C ARG A 180 -12.45 7.31 9.03
N PRO A 181 -11.33 6.77 8.52
CA PRO A 181 -11.06 5.33 8.60
C PRO A 181 -10.59 4.87 9.99
N TRP A 182 -9.96 5.74 10.80
CA TRP A 182 -9.34 5.41 12.08
C TRP A 182 -9.75 6.40 13.17
N PRO A 183 -11.05 6.42 13.59
CA PRO A 183 -11.58 7.45 14.48
C PRO A 183 -11.04 7.40 15.90
N PHE A 184 -10.51 6.25 16.34
CA PHE A 184 -10.05 6.03 17.72
C PHE A 184 -8.59 6.41 17.95
N ILE A 185 -7.88 6.92 16.95
CA ILE A 185 -6.51 7.43 17.17
C ILE A 185 -6.59 8.69 18.03
N ALA A 186 -6.14 8.57 19.27
CA ALA A 186 -6.06 9.66 20.23
C ALA A 186 -4.64 10.21 20.40
N LEU A 187 -3.61 9.37 20.12
CA LEU A 187 -2.21 9.70 20.28
C LEU A 187 -1.45 9.45 18.96
N CYS A 188 -0.60 10.40 18.56
CA CYS A 188 0.27 10.26 17.42
C CYS A 188 1.72 10.60 17.83
N TYR A 189 2.64 9.66 17.58
CA TYR A 189 4.07 9.89 17.73
C TYR A 189 4.62 10.48 16.43
N ALA A 190 5.45 11.53 16.56
CA ALA A 190 6.04 12.24 15.42
C ALA A 190 7.43 12.75 15.75
N ASP A 191 8.23 13.06 14.73
CA ASP A 191 9.52 13.72 14.93
C ASP A 191 9.36 15.25 15.18
N ARG A 192 10.48 15.95 15.41
CA ARG A 192 10.49 17.40 15.65
C ARG A 192 9.96 18.24 14.49
N ALA A 193 9.96 17.73 13.26
CA ALA A 193 9.40 18.44 12.12
C ALA A 193 7.88 18.68 12.24
N TYR A 194 7.23 17.92 13.11
CA TYR A 194 5.80 18.06 13.43
C TYR A 194 5.55 18.91 14.68
N ALA A 195 6.61 19.47 15.28
CA ALA A 195 6.46 20.35 16.45
C ALA A 195 5.77 21.67 16.08
N GLY A 196 4.95 22.16 16.98
CA GLY A 196 4.41 23.51 16.91
C GLY A 196 2.91 23.61 17.01
N PRO A 197 2.40 24.84 17.28
CA PRO A 197 0.99 25.09 17.55
C PRO A 197 0.06 24.77 16.36
N ARG A 198 0.58 24.81 15.14
CA ARG A 198 -0.18 24.46 13.93
C ARG A 198 -0.63 23.00 13.93
N VAL A 199 0.24 22.07 14.35
CA VAL A 199 -0.12 20.63 14.39
C VAL A 199 -1.03 20.38 15.58
N ALA A 200 -0.72 20.95 16.74
CA ALA A 200 -1.53 20.79 17.95
C ALA A 200 -2.96 21.35 17.79
N GLY A 201 -3.12 22.49 17.11
CA GLY A 201 -4.43 23.09 16.86
C GLY A 201 -5.22 22.54 15.68
N ALA A 202 -4.55 21.83 14.76
CA ALA A 202 -5.19 21.35 13.53
C ALA A 202 -5.88 19.99 13.69
N THR A 203 -5.54 19.23 14.73
CA THR A 203 -6.09 17.90 14.96
C THR A 203 -6.37 17.70 16.46
N PRO A 204 -7.48 17.04 16.84
CA PRO A 204 -7.74 16.66 18.23
C PRO A 204 -6.90 15.46 18.69
N VAL A 205 -5.93 15.05 17.89
CA VAL A 205 -4.98 13.98 18.21
C VAL A 205 -3.81 14.59 18.98
N CYS A 206 -3.50 14.08 20.16
CA CYS A 206 -2.30 14.48 20.91
C CYS A 206 -1.06 14.02 20.15
N VAL A 207 -0.17 14.95 19.79
CA VAL A 207 1.08 14.61 19.09
C VAL A 207 2.22 14.60 20.08
N ALA A 208 2.77 13.41 20.32
CA ALA A 208 3.96 13.20 21.13
C ALA A 208 5.23 13.24 20.24
N LEU A 209 6.15 14.15 20.54
CA LEU A 209 7.39 14.25 19.78
C LEU A 209 8.41 13.18 20.26
N VAL A 210 8.88 12.39 19.32
CA VAL A 210 9.92 11.38 19.53
C VAL A 210 11.17 11.85 18.81
N GLY A 211 12.34 11.64 19.41
CA GLY A 211 13.62 11.94 18.75
C GLY A 211 13.74 11.16 17.44
N SER A 212 14.39 11.79 16.43
CA SER A 212 14.53 11.21 15.09
C SER A 212 15.17 9.83 15.15
N THR A 213 14.36 8.79 15.00
CA THR A 213 14.83 7.46 14.62
C THR A 213 15.06 7.50 13.12
N SER A 214 16.30 7.32 12.69
CA SER A 214 16.71 7.22 11.29
C SER A 214 15.79 6.30 10.53
N GLY A 215 15.05 6.89 9.58
CA GLY A 215 13.94 6.34 8.85
C GLY A 215 14.07 4.90 8.40
N SER A 216 13.28 4.06 8.95
CA SER A 216 12.79 2.90 8.21
C SER A 216 12.04 3.43 7.00
N ALA A 217 12.54 3.10 5.82
CA ALA A 217 11.88 3.43 4.58
C ALA A 217 10.45 2.87 4.60
N ILE A 218 9.50 3.65 5.06
CA ILE A 218 8.08 3.38 4.80
C ILE A 218 7.91 3.63 3.32
N ALA A 219 8.63 2.80 2.58
CA ALA A 219 8.54 2.73 1.16
C ALA A 219 7.43 1.75 0.86
N PHE A 220 6.65 2.10 -0.05
CA PHE A 220 5.69 1.26 -0.72
C PHE A 220 4.29 1.23 -0.12
N PHE A 221 3.51 2.16 -0.63
CA PHE A 221 2.12 2.05 -1.05
C PHE A 221 1.26 1.02 -0.30
N VAL A 222 0.07 1.47 -0.02
CA VAL A 222 -1.06 0.69 0.50
C VAL A 222 -1.13 -0.74 -0.07
N LEU A 223 -0.83 -0.93 -1.35
CA LEU A 223 -0.82 -2.26 -1.97
C LEU A 223 0.36 -3.14 -1.50
N ALA A 224 1.52 -2.59 -1.26
CA ALA A 224 2.64 -3.38 -0.73
C ALA A 224 2.37 -3.81 0.72
N ALA A 225 1.84 -2.89 1.54
CA ALA A 225 1.39 -3.21 2.89
C ALA A 225 0.28 -4.26 2.87
N ALA A 226 -0.72 -4.11 2.00
CA ALA A 226 -1.78 -5.09 1.82
C ALA A 226 -1.23 -6.46 1.38
N THR A 227 -0.22 -6.50 0.52
CA THR A 227 0.40 -7.77 0.09
C THR A 227 1.10 -8.48 1.26
N VAL A 228 1.77 -7.73 2.14
CA VAL A 228 2.40 -8.30 3.34
C VAL A 228 1.33 -8.87 4.27
N LEU A 229 0.24 -8.15 4.48
CA LEU A 229 -0.87 -8.58 5.33
C LEU A 229 -1.60 -9.79 4.75
N LEU A 230 -1.84 -9.82 3.44
CA LEU A 230 -2.40 -10.98 2.75
C LEU A 230 -1.56 -12.23 3.01
N ARG A 231 -0.24 -12.13 2.92
CA ARG A 231 0.67 -13.25 3.18
C ARG A 231 0.67 -13.69 4.64
N ARG A 232 0.49 -12.77 5.58
CA ARG A 232 0.37 -13.10 7.00
C ARG A 232 -0.93 -13.82 7.30
N LEU A 233 -2.05 -13.29 6.81
CA LEU A 233 -3.39 -13.84 7.06
C LEU A 233 -3.64 -15.18 6.35
N ALA A 234 -2.97 -15.40 5.22
CA ALA A 234 -3.08 -16.65 4.45
C ALA A 234 -2.27 -17.82 5.07
N LYS A 235 -1.42 -17.58 6.08
CA LYS A 235 -0.72 -18.64 6.80
C LYS A 235 -1.64 -19.22 7.89
N PRO A 236 -1.72 -20.56 8.02
CA PRO A 236 -2.38 -21.15 9.18
C PRO A 236 -1.70 -20.68 10.47
N LEU A 237 -2.47 -20.66 11.56
CA LEU A 237 -1.97 -20.42 12.93
C LEU A 237 -1.04 -21.55 13.36
#